data_28876ec2ff00cc4073801c1d9570afe2
#
_entry.id   28876ec2ff00cc4073801c1d9570afe2
#
_cell.length_a   1.000
_cell.length_b   1.000
_cell.length_c   1.000
_cell.angle_alpha   90.00
_cell.angle_beta   90.00
_cell.angle_gamma   90.00
#
_symmetry.space_group_name_H-M   'P 1'
#
loop_
_entity.id
_entity.type
_entity.pdbx_description
1 polymer ?
#
loop_
_entity_poly.entity_id
_entity_poly.type
_entity_poly.pdbx_seq_one_letter_code
_entity_poly.pdbx_strand_id
1 'polypeptide(L)'
;MSESELRQRQAEFTKELHGEGAESRTGLTALLSKNRNAQREAVSKYLRHWDGKTDKEAEDRRLEDYNEATHSYYNVVTDFYEYGWGSSFHFSRFYKGENFQAAMARHEQYLAYMAGIKKGDLVLDVGCGVGGPARTIARFTGCNIIGLNNNDYQIQKAKYYAKKYNLQDHMDFVKGDFMNMEFEPNSFDKVYAIEATCHAPKLEGVYGEIYKVLKPGGTFAVYEWVMTENYDENNEEHRKIAYEIELGDGIPKMFTVDVAKQALKNVGFEVEVSKDLADEDDEIP
;
A
#
# COMPACT_ATOMS: atom_id res chain seq x y z
N MET A 1 25.09 6.76 -0.25
CA MET A 1 24.71 5.85 0.87
C MET A 1 24.31 4.53 0.24
N SER A 2 24.82 3.41 0.74
CA SER A 2 24.41 2.08 0.25
C SER A 2 22.97 1.77 0.71
N GLU A 3 22.29 0.86 0.02
CA GLU A 3 20.96 0.41 0.41
C GLU A 3 20.92 -0.19 1.83
N SER A 4 21.96 -0.94 2.18
CA SER A 4 22.14 -1.50 3.54
C SER A 4 22.23 -0.40 4.62
N GLU A 5 22.98 0.66 4.37
CA GLU A 5 23.09 1.80 5.29
C GLU A 5 21.76 2.54 5.42
N LEU A 6 21.00 2.68 4.33
CA LEU A 6 19.68 3.28 4.33
C LEU A 6 18.70 2.45 5.18
N ARG A 7 18.65 1.13 4.95
CA ARG A 7 17.80 0.19 5.70
C ARG A 7 18.11 0.24 7.21
N GLN A 8 19.40 0.24 7.57
CA GLN A 8 19.81 0.33 8.97
C GLN A 8 19.37 1.65 9.62
N ARG A 9 19.60 2.78 8.95
CA ARG A 9 19.20 4.11 9.44
C ARG A 9 17.69 4.24 9.61
N GLN A 10 16.91 3.68 8.69
CA GLN A 10 15.44 3.64 8.80
C GLN A 10 15.00 2.82 10.02
N ALA A 11 15.61 1.67 10.26
CA ALA A 11 15.29 0.82 11.41
C ALA A 11 15.64 1.49 12.75
N GLU A 12 16.80 2.15 12.84
CA GLU A 12 17.21 2.93 14.02
C GLU A 12 16.24 4.08 14.29
N PHE A 13 15.86 4.83 13.27
CA PHE A 13 14.89 5.92 13.41
C PHE A 13 13.49 5.41 13.82
N THR A 14 13.05 4.30 13.26
CA THR A 14 11.79 3.63 13.65
C THR A 14 11.80 3.29 15.15
N LYS A 15 12.90 2.73 15.64
CA LYS A 15 13.07 2.40 17.06
C LYS A 15 13.09 3.66 17.95
N GLU A 16 13.73 4.73 17.51
CA GLU A 16 13.73 6.02 18.21
C GLU A 16 12.33 6.62 18.28
N LEU A 17 11.59 6.61 17.19
CA LEU A 17 10.25 7.20 17.07
C LEU A 17 9.20 6.46 17.89
N HIS A 18 9.13 5.14 17.74
CA HIS A 18 8.06 4.32 18.30
C HIS A 18 8.43 3.65 19.63
N GLY A 19 9.74 3.47 19.90
CA GLY A 19 10.25 2.77 21.09
C GLY A 19 10.26 1.24 20.93
N GLU A 20 10.86 0.55 21.88
CA GLU A 20 10.88 -0.93 21.93
C GLU A 20 9.49 -1.49 22.26
N GLY A 21 9.11 -2.62 21.63
CA GLY A 21 7.83 -3.30 21.84
C GLY A 21 6.62 -2.51 21.35
N ALA A 22 6.84 -1.52 20.50
CA ALA A 22 5.79 -0.64 19.97
C ALA A 22 4.75 -1.38 19.14
N GLU A 23 5.13 -2.49 18.51
CA GLU A 23 4.27 -3.31 17.65
C GLU A 23 3.04 -3.86 18.38
N SER A 24 3.13 -4.04 19.71
CA SER A 24 2.02 -4.51 20.54
C SER A 24 1.07 -3.41 21.01
N ARG A 25 1.47 -2.14 20.87
CA ARG A 25 0.65 -0.99 21.30
C ARG A 25 -0.37 -0.65 20.24
N THR A 26 -1.56 -0.29 20.68
CA THR A 26 -2.68 0.09 19.79
C THR A 26 -3.43 1.31 20.34
N GLY A 27 -4.20 1.98 19.48
CA GLY A 27 -5.04 3.10 19.86
C GLY A 27 -4.28 4.27 20.47
N LEU A 28 -4.87 4.93 21.45
CA LEU A 28 -4.26 6.08 22.12
C LEU A 28 -2.91 5.79 22.78
N THR A 29 -2.67 4.56 23.24
CA THR A 29 -1.40 4.18 23.83
C THR A 29 -0.27 4.26 22.80
N ALA A 30 -0.50 3.79 21.57
CA ALA A 30 0.49 3.89 20.49
C ALA A 30 0.75 5.36 20.13
N LEU A 31 -0.29 6.17 19.98
CA LEU A 31 -0.18 7.59 19.65
C LEU A 31 0.59 8.40 20.69
N LEU A 32 0.29 8.19 21.98
CA LEU A 32 0.84 8.99 23.07
C LEU A 32 2.25 8.55 23.50
N SER A 33 2.69 7.36 23.11
CA SER A 33 4.00 6.81 23.48
C SER A 33 5.13 7.18 22.52
N LYS A 34 4.84 7.84 21.41
CA LYS A 34 5.85 8.27 20.43
C LYS A 34 6.82 9.30 21.02
N ASN A 35 8.09 9.21 20.61
CA ASN A 35 9.08 10.25 20.90
C ASN A 35 8.70 11.54 20.15
N ARG A 36 8.38 12.60 20.89
CA ARG A 36 7.89 13.86 20.31
C ARG A 36 8.91 14.55 19.39
N ASN A 37 10.21 14.43 19.69
CA ASN A 37 11.25 15.05 18.86
C ASN A 37 11.40 14.28 17.54
N ALA A 38 11.48 12.95 17.60
CA ALA A 38 11.53 12.10 16.43
C ALA A 38 10.24 12.23 15.58
N GLN A 39 9.07 12.41 16.21
CA GLN A 39 7.83 12.69 15.50
C GLN A 39 7.86 14.01 14.74
N ARG A 40 8.37 15.09 15.35
CA ARG A 40 8.55 16.37 14.66
C ARG A 40 9.55 16.26 13.51
N GLU A 41 10.61 15.48 13.70
CA GLU A 41 11.57 15.21 12.62
C GLU A 41 10.95 14.45 11.47
N ALA A 42 10.14 13.41 11.74
CA ALA A 42 9.42 12.65 10.70
C ALA A 42 8.48 13.54 9.88
N VAL A 43 7.69 14.38 10.58
CA VAL A 43 6.81 15.37 9.91
C VAL A 43 7.63 16.37 9.09
N SER A 44 8.73 16.88 9.63
CA SER A 44 9.60 17.82 8.90
C SER A 44 10.26 17.16 7.67
N LYS A 45 10.65 15.89 7.77
CA LYS A 45 11.18 15.12 6.63
C LYS A 45 10.11 14.92 5.55
N TYR A 46 8.90 14.61 5.94
CA TYR A 46 7.79 14.48 5.00
C TYR A 46 7.48 15.79 4.28
N LEU A 47 7.27 16.86 5.04
CA LEU A 47 6.88 18.17 4.49
C LEU A 47 7.95 18.82 3.58
N ARG A 48 9.21 18.38 3.62
CA ARG A 48 10.25 18.87 2.70
C ARG A 48 9.99 18.50 1.23
N HIS A 49 9.23 17.45 0.98
CA HIS A 49 8.86 17.04 -0.37
C HIS A 49 7.66 17.85 -0.92
N TRP A 50 7.03 18.69 -0.08
CA TRP A 50 5.77 19.39 -0.35
C TRP A 50 5.93 20.89 -0.12
N ASP A 51 6.48 21.57 -1.13
CA ASP A 51 6.77 23.01 -1.09
C ASP A 51 5.66 23.91 -1.66
N GLY A 52 4.49 23.33 -1.95
CA GLY A 52 3.34 24.03 -2.55
C GLY A 52 3.45 24.19 -4.08
N LYS A 53 4.51 23.68 -4.70
CA LYS A 53 4.70 23.77 -6.13
C LYS A 53 4.12 22.54 -6.84
N THR A 54 3.48 22.81 -7.98
CA THR A 54 2.87 21.81 -8.86
C THR A 54 3.57 21.74 -10.22
N ASP A 55 4.76 22.35 -10.33
CA ASP A 55 5.55 22.29 -11.54
C ASP A 55 6.25 20.92 -11.70
N LYS A 56 6.70 20.65 -12.91
CA LYS A 56 7.33 19.38 -13.23
C LYS A 56 8.61 19.11 -12.43
N GLU A 57 9.39 20.13 -12.10
CA GLU A 57 10.62 19.96 -11.33
C GLU A 57 10.32 19.49 -9.89
N ALA A 58 9.27 20.05 -9.27
CA ALA A 58 8.82 19.60 -7.95
C ALA A 58 8.24 18.18 -7.98
N GLU A 59 7.49 17.84 -9.03
CA GLU A 59 6.99 16.48 -9.26
C GLU A 59 8.15 15.49 -9.43
N ASP A 60 9.12 15.78 -10.31
CA ASP A 60 10.27 14.91 -10.56
C ASP A 60 11.07 14.65 -9.26
N ARG A 61 11.28 15.68 -8.40
CA ARG A 61 11.92 15.49 -7.08
C ARG A 61 11.13 14.54 -6.20
N ARG A 62 9.80 14.64 -6.14
CA ARG A 62 8.96 13.72 -5.34
C ARG A 62 9.05 12.28 -5.84
N LEU A 63 9.11 12.11 -7.16
CA LEU A 63 9.29 10.79 -7.79
C LEU A 63 10.67 10.19 -7.50
N GLU A 64 11.74 11.00 -7.50
CA GLU A 64 13.08 10.55 -7.14
C GLU A 64 13.18 10.14 -5.67
N ASP A 65 12.53 10.90 -4.78
CA ASP A 65 12.60 10.71 -3.34
C ASP A 65 11.43 9.84 -2.77
N TYR A 66 10.67 9.16 -3.63
CA TYR A 66 9.44 8.44 -3.26
C TYR A 66 9.59 7.54 -2.03
N ASN A 67 10.70 6.83 -1.91
CA ASN A 67 10.95 5.89 -0.80
C ASN A 67 11.06 6.63 0.54
N GLU A 68 11.83 7.74 0.61
CA GLU A 68 11.95 8.54 1.83
C GLU A 68 10.63 9.24 2.17
N ALA A 69 9.93 9.77 1.17
CA ALA A 69 8.64 10.44 1.35
C ALA A 69 7.59 9.47 1.91
N THR A 70 7.42 8.30 1.28
CA THR A 70 6.47 7.26 1.70
C THR A 70 6.82 6.69 3.09
N HIS A 71 8.10 6.40 3.34
CA HIS A 71 8.56 5.92 4.65
C HIS A 71 8.29 6.93 5.76
N SER A 72 8.58 8.22 5.51
CA SER A 72 8.33 9.30 6.46
C SER A 72 6.84 9.51 6.72
N TYR A 73 6.01 9.45 5.70
CA TYR A 73 4.55 9.51 5.80
C TYR A 73 4.01 8.42 6.73
N TYR A 74 4.29 7.15 6.44
CA TYR A 74 3.76 6.03 7.22
C TYR A 74 4.33 5.96 8.65
N ASN A 75 5.51 6.46 8.92
CA ASN A 75 6.02 6.63 10.27
C ASN A 75 5.15 7.59 11.11
N VAL A 76 4.60 8.62 10.47
CA VAL A 76 3.68 9.56 11.12
C VAL A 76 2.29 8.96 11.28
N VAL A 77 1.70 8.43 10.18
CA VAL A 77 0.27 8.19 10.08
C VAL A 77 -0.18 6.79 10.50
N THR A 78 0.69 5.77 10.56
CA THR A 78 0.29 4.37 10.85
C THR A 78 -0.60 4.26 12.09
N ASP A 79 -0.22 4.87 13.22
CA ASP A 79 -1.02 4.76 14.45
C ASP A 79 -2.29 5.60 14.39
N PHE A 80 -2.33 6.68 13.60
CA PHE A 80 -3.54 7.46 13.36
C PHE A 80 -4.54 6.65 12.53
N TYR A 81 -4.08 5.95 11.50
CA TYR A 81 -4.93 5.03 10.72
C TYR A 81 -5.47 3.91 11.58
N GLU A 82 -4.64 3.23 12.39
CA GLU A 82 -5.12 2.18 13.28
C GLU A 82 -6.14 2.67 14.31
N TYR A 83 -5.96 3.89 14.83
CA TYR A 83 -6.87 4.48 15.81
C TYR A 83 -8.20 4.93 15.20
N GLY A 84 -8.16 5.64 14.09
CA GLY A 84 -9.32 6.30 13.49
C GLY A 84 -10.02 5.47 12.41
N TRP A 85 -9.34 4.49 11.84
CA TRP A 85 -9.84 3.72 10.69
C TRP A 85 -9.82 2.21 10.96
N GLY A 86 -8.68 1.64 11.27
CA GLY A 86 -8.50 0.21 11.52
C GLY A 86 -7.17 -0.32 11.01
N SER A 87 -7.07 -1.63 10.84
CA SER A 87 -5.83 -2.29 10.40
C SER A 87 -5.73 -2.52 8.88
N SER A 88 -6.72 -2.07 8.14
CA SER A 88 -6.76 -2.09 6.67
C SER A 88 -6.78 -0.65 6.18
N PHE A 89 -5.66 -0.18 5.61
CA PHE A 89 -5.45 1.23 5.27
C PHE A 89 -5.87 1.51 3.83
N HIS A 90 -7.12 1.22 3.52
CA HIS A 90 -7.71 1.46 2.20
C HIS A 90 -9.17 1.88 2.34
N PHE A 91 -9.73 2.42 1.29
CA PHE A 91 -11.14 2.75 1.20
C PHE A 91 -11.96 1.54 0.75
N SER A 92 -13.23 1.53 1.09
CA SER A 92 -14.19 0.60 0.55
C SER A 92 -15.52 1.30 0.33
N ARG A 93 -16.28 0.79 -0.59
CA ARG A 93 -17.65 1.20 -0.82
C ARG A 93 -18.56 0.59 0.25
N PHE A 94 -19.55 1.35 0.70
CA PHE A 94 -20.53 0.90 1.69
C PHE A 94 -21.87 0.69 1.02
N TYR A 95 -22.48 -0.47 1.25
CA TYR A 95 -23.87 -0.68 0.89
C TYR A 95 -24.81 -0.18 1.99
N LYS A 96 -26.03 0.15 1.62
CA LYS A 96 -27.02 0.67 2.56
C LYS A 96 -27.24 -0.32 3.72
N GLY A 97 -26.94 0.13 4.94
CA GLY A 97 -27.04 -0.68 6.15
C GLY A 97 -25.82 -1.55 6.47
N GLU A 98 -24.81 -1.56 5.63
CA GLU A 98 -23.56 -2.28 5.89
C GLU A 98 -22.70 -1.52 6.93
N ASN A 99 -22.12 -2.27 7.87
CA ASN A 99 -21.17 -1.68 8.80
C ASN A 99 -19.76 -1.62 8.22
N PHE A 100 -18.91 -0.79 8.82
CA PHE A 100 -17.54 -0.56 8.34
C PHE A 100 -16.74 -1.85 8.15
N GLN A 101 -16.74 -2.76 9.14
CA GLN A 101 -15.96 -3.99 9.09
C GLN A 101 -16.45 -4.93 7.99
N ALA A 102 -17.76 -5.01 7.77
CA ALA A 102 -18.33 -5.82 6.70
C ALA A 102 -17.96 -5.26 5.32
N ALA A 103 -18.04 -3.93 5.13
CA ALA A 103 -17.65 -3.26 3.89
C ALA A 103 -16.18 -3.52 3.55
N MET A 104 -15.28 -3.34 4.54
CA MET A 104 -13.85 -3.61 4.37
C MET A 104 -13.59 -5.07 4.01
N ALA A 105 -14.16 -6.02 4.76
CA ALA A 105 -13.98 -7.44 4.48
C ALA A 105 -14.51 -7.84 3.11
N ARG A 106 -15.70 -7.35 2.73
CA ARG A 106 -16.28 -7.61 1.41
C ARG A 106 -15.38 -7.10 0.28
N HIS A 107 -14.82 -5.89 0.42
CA HIS A 107 -13.93 -5.29 -0.57
C HIS A 107 -12.67 -6.15 -0.77
N GLU A 108 -12.01 -6.54 0.32
CA GLU A 108 -10.84 -7.40 0.32
C GLU A 108 -11.13 -8.80 -0.25
N GLN A 109 -12.27 -9.41 0.14
CA GLN A 109 -12.70 -10.72 -0.32
C GLN A 109 -13.11 -10.70 -1.81
N TYR A 110 -13.71 -9.62 -2.28
CA TYR A 110 -14.04 -9.46 -3.69
C TYR A 110 -12.77 -9.43 -4.56
N LEU A 111 -11.74 -8.70 -4.15
CA LEU A 111 -10.45 -8.71 -4.86
C LEU A 111 -9.86 -10.12 -4.91
N ALA A 112 -9.85 -10.83 -3.77
CA ALA A 112 -9.35 -12.20 -3.70
C ALA A 112 -10.15 -13.17 -4.59
N TYR A 113 -11.48 -13.01 -4.64
CA TYR A 113 -12.35 -13.78 -5.51
C TYR A 113 -12.06 -13.52 -6.99
N MET A 114 -11.95 -12.25 -7.39
CA MET A 114 -11.64 -11.86 -8.77
C MET A 114 -10.25 -12.33 -9.21
N ALA A 115 -9.27 -12.33 -8.30
CA ALA A 115 -7.93 -12.88 -8.55
C ALA A 115 -7.92 -14.42 -8.64
N GLY A 116 -9.01 -15.08 -8.23
CA GLY A 116 -9.09 -16.54 -8.18
C GLY A 116 -8.16 -17.16 -7.13
N ILE A 117 -7.93 -16.44 -6.01
CA ILE A 117 -7.11 -16.94 -4.89
C ILE A 117 -7.85 -18.09 -4.21
N LYS A 118 -7.15 -19.20 -4.00
CA LYS A 118 -7.71 -20.40 -3.40
C LYS A 118 -6.80 -21.04 -2.36
N LYS A 119 -7.34 -22.00 -1.64
CA LYS A 119 -6.60 -22.75 -0.61
C LYS A 119 -5.33 -23.38 -1.19
N GLY A 120 -4.22 -23.10 -0.52
CA GLY A 120 -2.90 -23.63 -0.85
C GLY A 120 -2.08 -22.77 -1.80
N ASP A 121 -2.66 -21.76 -2.44
CA ASP A 121 -1.91 -20.81 -3.24
C ASP A 121 -0.86 -20.08 -2.36
N LEU A 122 0.30 -19.77 -2.93
CA LEU A 122 1.26 -18.84 -2.39
C LEU A 122 1.01 -17.46 -3.01
N VAL A 123 0.62 -16.50 -2.21
CA VAL A 123 0.16 -15.18 -2.63
C VAL A 123 1.11 -14.09 -2.13
N LEU A 124 1.43 -13.12 -2.97
CA LEU A 124 2.16 -11.91 -2.57
C LEU A 124 1.19 -10.74 -2.35
N ASP A 125 1.25 -10.12 -1.18
CA ASP A 125 0.59 -8.86 -0.84
C ASP A 125 1.60 -7.71 -0.97
N VAL A 126 1.47 -6.90 -2.01
CA VAL A 126 2.41 -5.81 -2.34
C VAL A 126 1.95 -4.52 -1.66
N GLY A 127 2.74 -4.06 -0.68
CA GLY A 127 2.37 -2.92 0.17
C GLY A 127 1.41 -3.32 1.29
N CYS A 128 1.70 -4.42 1.97
CA CYS A 128 0.80 -5.08 2.93
C CYS A 128 0.45 -4.25 4.18
N GLY A 129 1.07 -3.11 4.41
CA GLY A 129 0.86 -2.29 5.60
C GLY A 129 1.03 -3.09 6.90
N VAL A 130 0.07 -3.01 7.81
CA VAL A 130 0.03 -3.81 9.06
C VAL A 130 -0.68 -5.16 8.88
N GLY A 131 -0.87 -5.61 7.64
CA GLY A 131 -1.40 -6.93 7.27
C GLY A 131 -2.90 -7.10 7.51
N GLY A 132 -3.69 -6.04 7.48
CA GLY A 132 -5.16 -6.09 7.62
C GLY A 132 -5.80 -6.94 6.53
N PRO A 133 -5.68 -6.53 5.26
CA PRO A 133 -6.22 -7.28 4.11
C PRO A 133 -5.69 -8.71 4.05
N ALA A 134 -4.39 -8.90 4.27
CA ALA A 134 -3.78 -10.23 4.27
C ALA A 134 -4.48 -11.19 5.24
N ARG A 135 -4.80 -10.74 6.47
CA ARG A 135 -5.52 -11.58 7.45
C ARG A 135 -6.93 -11.94 7.00
N THR A 136 -7.65 -11.00 6.38
CA THR A 136 -9.00 -11.24 5.85
C THR A 136 -8.97 -12.24 4.69
N ILE A 137 -8.06 -12.01 3.74
CA ILE A 137 -7.93 -12.86 2.54
C ILE A 137 -7.48 -14.28 2.91
N ALA A 138 -6.47 -14.42 3.80
CA ALA A 138 -6.03 -15.74 4.27
C ALA A 138 -7.15 -16.54 4.96
N ARG A 139 -7.97 -15.89 5.80
CA ARG A 139 -9.12 -16.54 6.43
C ARG A 139 -10.22 -16.93 5.43
N PHE A 140 -10.46 -16.09 4.44
CA PHE A 140 -11.50 -16.32 3.44
C PHE A 140 -11.13 -17.45 2.48
N THR A 141 -9.87 -17.50 2.02
CA THR A 141 -9.44 -18.39 0.94
C THR A 141 -8.69 -19.64 1.44
N GLY A 142 -8.03 -19.56 2.58
CA GLY A 142 -7.10 -20.60 3.07
C GLY A 142 -5.76 -20.62 2.31
N CYS A 143 -5.38 -19.53 1.67
CA CYS A 143 -4.08 -19.37 1.01
C CYS A 143 -2.95 -19.09 2.01
N ASN A 144 -1.70 -19.15 1.53
CA ASN A 144 -0.53 -18.68 2.26
C ASN A 144 -0.11 -17.31 1.68
N ILE A 145 0.22 -16.35 2.54
CA ILE A 145 0.53 -14.98 2.12
C ILE A 145 1.93 -14.58 2.58
N ILE A 146 2.69 -14.01 1.65
CA ILE A 146 3.89 -13.23 1.97
C ILE A 146 3.51 -11.75 1.77
N GLY A 147 3.61 -10.95 2.82
CA GLY A 147 3.40 -9.50 2.73
C GLY A 147 4.73 -8.77 2.54
N LEU A 148 4.82 -7.94 1.52
CA LEU A 148 5.97 -7.07 1.25
C LEU A 148 5.63 -5.63 1.63
N ASN A 149 6.50 -4.97 2.41
CA ASN A 149 6.33 -3.54 2.75
C ASN A 149 7.67 -2.88 3.05
N ASN A 150 7.79 -1.58 2.81
CA ASN A 150 9.03 -0.85 3.03
C ASN A 150 9.19 -0.24 4.44
N ASN A 151 8.16 -0.26 5.26
CA ASN A 151 8.16 0.34 6.59
C ASN A 151 8.36 -0.71 7.70
N ASP A 152 9.46 -0.57 8.47
CA ASP A 152 9.84 -1.49 9.54
C ASP A 152 8.76 -1.64 10.61
N TYR A 153 8.16 -0.52 11.03
CA TYR A 153 7.14 -0.52 12.06
C TYR A 153 5.89 -1.28 11.64
N GLN A 154 5.45 -1.08 10.40
CA GLN A 154 4.31 -1.79 9.86
C GLN A 154 4.58 -3.29 9.75
N ILE A 155 5.77 -3.70 9.31
CA ILE A 155 6.18 -5.12 9.27
C ILE A 155 6.16 -5.75 10.68
N GLN A 156 6.70 -5.06 11.69
CA GLN A 156 6.66 -5.55 13.07
C GLN A 156 5.20 -5.72 13.56
N LYS A 157 4.33 -4.75 13.29
CA LYS A 157 2.90 -4.85 13.61
C LYS A 157 2.21 -5.99 12.86
N ALA A 158 2.48 -6.16 11.56
CA ALA A 158 1.90 -7.23 10.76
C ALA A 158 2.25 -8.61 11.35
N LYS A 159 3.52 -8.85 11.69
CA LYS A 159 3.99 -10.07 12.36
C LYS A 159 3.34 -10.26 13.73
N TYR A 160 3.24 -9.19 14.54
CA TYR A 160 2.55 -9.22 15.81
C TYR A 160 1.07 -9.62 15.66
N TYR A 161 0.36 -9.03 14.70
CA TYR A 161 -1.05 -9.35 14.45
C TYR A 161 -1.24 -10.76 13.89
N ALA A 162 -0.37 -11.24 12.99
CA ALA A 162 -0.43 -12.62 12.51
C ALA A 162 -0.35 -13.61 13.69
N LYS A 163 0.59 -13.40 14.62
CA LYS A 163 0.71 -14.21 15.84
C LYS A 163 -0.48 -14.06 16.77
N LYS A 164 -0.94 -12.83 17.02
CA LYS A 164 -2.10 -12.53 17.88
C LYS A 164 -3.38 -13.22 17.43
N TYR A 165 -3.54 -13.38 16.12
CA TYR A 165 -4.72 -13.99 15.51
C TYR A 165 -4.51 -15.44 15.05
N ASN A 166 -3.40 -16.09 15.46
CA ASN A 166 -3.05 -17.49 15.13
C ASN A 166 -3.01 -17.76 13.63
N LEU A 167 -2.43 -16.83 12.86
CA LEU A 167 -2.24 -16.93 11.40
C LEU A 167 -0.76 -17.02 10.97
N GLN A 168 0.17 -17.09 11.94
CA GLN A 168 1.62 -17.10 11.67
C GLN A 168 2.08 -18.30 10.84
N ASP A 169 1.31 -19.38 10.77
CA ASP A 169 1.62 -20.56 9.96
C ASP A 169 1.18 -20.40 8.50
N HIS A 170 0.37 -19.37 8.20
CA HIS A 170 -0.15 -19.04 6.88
C HIS A 170 0.38 -17.72 6.33
N MET A 171 1.10 -16.95 7.13
CA MET A 171 1.51 -15.60 6.77
C MET A 171 2.91 -15.28 7.25
N ASP A 172 3.72 -14.70 6.38
CA ASP A 172 4.95 -14.03 6.76
C ASP A 172 5.02 -12.64 6.13
N PHE A 173 5.86 -11.78 6.69
CA PHE A 173 5.99 -10.39 6.28
C PHE A 173 7.46 -10.02 6.17
N VAL A 174 7.84 -9.45 5.03
CA VAL A 174 9.20 -9.08 4.73
C VAL A 174 9.32 -7.58 4.44
N LYS A 175 10.39 -6.98 4.94
CA LYS A 175 10.74 -5.61 4.55
C LYS A 175 11.42 -5.63 3.19
N GLY A 176 10.93 -4.82 2.28
CA GLY A 176 11.53 -4.64 0.97
C GLY A 176 10.88 -3.51 0.20
N ASP A 177 11.52 -3.15 -0.90
CA ASP A 177 11.01 -2.16 -1.85
C ASP A 177 10.33 -2.89 -3.01
N PHE A 178 9.09 -2.55 -3.29
CA PHE A 178 8.36 -3.15 -4.41
C PHE A 178 8.92 -2.75 -5.78
N MET A 179 9.77 -1.71 -5.85
CA MET A 179 10.52 -1.36 -7.07
C MET A 179 11.73 -2.24 -7.32
N ASN A 180 12.13 -3.06 -6.33
CA ASN A 180 13.24 -4.01 -6.41
C ASN A 180 12.97 -5.22 -5.51
N MET A 181 12.12 -6.13 -5.97
CA MET A 181 11.70 -7.30 -5.19
C MET A 181 12.79 -8.38 -5.17
N GLU A 182 13.22 -8.75 -3.97
CA GLU A 182 14.24 -9.79 -3.73
C GLU A 182 13.60 -11.20 -3.65
N PHE A 183 12.63 -11.50 -4.53
CA PHE A 183 12.05 -12.83 -4.65
C PHE A 183 12.51 -13.52 -5.92
N GLU A 184 12.54 -14.86 -5.87
CA GLU A 184 12.83 -15.67 -7.05
C GLU A 184 11.74 -15.45 -8.13
N PRO A 185 12.10 -15.40 -9.41
CA PRO A 185 11.13 -15.34 -10.49
C PRO A 185 10.14 -16.50 -10.44
N ASN A 186 8.91 -16.26 -10.84
CA ASN A 186 7.85 -17.28 -10.91
C ASN A 186 7.58 -18.02 -9.58
N SER A 187 7.68 -17.31 -8.44
CA SER A 187 7.48 -17.91 -7.12
C SER A 187 6.02 -17.89 -6.65
N PHE A 188 5.22 -16.91 -7.06
CA PHE A 188 3.87 -16.71 -6.54
C PHE A 188 2.79 -17.18 -7.53
N ASP A 189 1.75 -17.82 -6.99
CA ASP A 189 0.58 -18.24 -7.77
C ASP A 189 -0.32 -17.04 -8.10
N LYS A 190 -0.44 -16.12 -7.17
CA LYS A 190 -1.23 -14.89 -7.28
C LYS A 190 -0.49 -13.74 -6.61
N VAL A 191 -0.74 -12.52 -7.11
CA VAL A 191 -0.25 -11.27 -6.49
C VAL A 191 -1.43 -10.32 -6.37
N TYR A 192 -1.49 -9.56 -5.29
CA TYR A 192 -2.41 -8.44 -5.19
C TYR A 192 -1.74 -7.22 -4.56
N ALA A 193 -2.32 -6.06 -4.83
CA ALA A 193 -2.02 -4.80 -4.17
C ALA A 193 -3.32 -4.06 -3.88
N ILE A 194 -3.40 -3.41 -2.72
CA ILE A 194 -4.56 -2.60 -2.34
C ILE A 194 -4.06 -1.20 -1.97
N GLU A 195 -4.31 -0.24 -2.86
CA GLU A 195 -3.97 1.19 -2.70
C GLU A 195 -2.50 1.41 -2.27
N ALA A 196 -1.58 0.68 -2.91
CA ALA A 196 -0.17 0.70 -2.56
C ALA A 196 0.73 1.11 -3.73
N THR A 197 0.40 0.69 -4.96
CA THR A 197 1.26 0.95 -6.12
C THR A 197 1.20 2.40 -6.61
N CYS A 198 0.24 3.21 -6.13
CA CYS A 198 0.22 4.67 -6.29
C CYS A 198 1.45 5.37 -5.72
N HIS A 199 2.13 4.77 -4.75
CA HIS A 199 3.39 5.29 -4.22
C HIS A 199 4.60 5.03 -5.12
N ALA A 200 4.46 4.25 -6.20
CA ALA A 200 5.55 3.97 -7.12
C ALA A 200 5.92 5.21 -7.94
N PRO A 201 7.21 5.50 -8.13
CA PRO A 201 7.64 6.61 -8.99
C PRO A 201 7.35 6.33 -10.46
N LYS A 202 7.21 5.05 -10.82
CA LYS A 202 6.90 4.59 -12.17
C LYS A 202 6.12 3.27 -12.09
N LEU A 203 4.92 3.24 -12.63
CA LEU A 203 4.05 2.06 -12.57
C LEU A 203 4.62 0.85 -13.29
N GLU A 204 5.27 1.02 -14.46
CA GLU A 204 5.95 -0.07 -15.16
C GLU A 204 7.06 -0.71 -14.31
N GLY A 205 7.69 0.05 -13.42
CA GLY A 205 8.71 -0.48 -12.51
C GLY A 205 8.12 -1.50 -11.55
N VAL A 206 7.12 -1.11 -10.76
CA VAL A 206 6.47 -2.01 -9.79
C VAL A 206 5.71 -3.14 -10.49
N TYR A 207 5.01 -2.88 -11.58
CA TYR A 207 4.29 -3.92 -12.33
C TYR A 207 5.25 -4.90 -13.01
N GLY A 208 6.44 -4.45 -13.44
CA GLY A 208 7.50 -5.31 -13.97
C GLY A 208 8.07 -6.25 -12.91
N GLU A 209 8.29 -5.76 -11.69
CA GLU A 209 8.70 -6.60 -10.57
C GLU A 209 7.62 -7.62 -10.20
N ILE A 210 6.33 -7.21 -10.18
CA ILE A 210 5.21 -8.14 -9.96
C ILE A 210 5.16 -9.20 -11.06
N TYR A 211 5.31 -8.80 -12.33
CA TYR A 211 5.33 -9.73 -13.46
C TYR A 211 6.46 -10.77 -13.36
N LYS A 212 7.65 -10.32 -12.94
CA LYS A 212 8.82 -11.18 -12.73
C LYS A 212 8.58 -12.28 -11.70
N VAL A 213 7.94 -11.95 -10.57
CA VAL A 213 7.74 -12.90 -9.47
C VAL A 213 6.50 -13.75 -9.61
N LEU A 214 5.55 -13.38 -10.45
CA LEU A 214 4.32 -14.12 -10.72
C LEU A 214 4.59 -15.31 -11.64
N LYS A 215 4.04 -16.47 -11.32
CA LYS A 215 4.12 -17.67 -12.17
C LYS A 215 3.40 -17.44 -13.51
N PRO A 216 3.86 -18.07 -14.61
CA PRO A 216 3.11 -18.06 -15.87
C PRO A 216 1.67 -18.51 -15.69
N GLY A 217 0.71 -17.73 -16.21
CA GLY A 217 -0.73 -17.97 -16.02
C GLY A 217 -1.25 -17.57 -14.64
N GLY A 218 -0.42 -16.96 -13.80
CA GLY A 218 -0.84 -16.34 -12.55
C GLY A 218 -1.62 -15.04 -12.78
N THR A 219 -2.31 -14.55 -11.74
CA THR A 219 -3.14 -13.34 -11.81
C THR A 219 -2.60 -12.28 -10.86
N PHE A 220 -2.52 -11.05 -11.33
CA PHE A 220 -2.34 -9.85 -10.52
C PHE A 220 -3.67 -9.11 -10.41
N ALA A 221 -4.11 -8.82 -9.20
CA ALA A 221 -5.30 -8.01 -8.93
C ALA A 221 -4.92 -6.77 -8.11
N VAL A 222 -5.46 -5.61 -8.49
CA VAL A 222 -5.12 -4.35 -7.85
C VAL A 222 -6.33 -3.45 -7.67
N TYR A 223 -6.47 -2.90 -6.48
CA TYR A 223 -7.21 -1.66 -6.25
C TYR A 223 -6.21 -0.52 -6.20
N GLU A 224 -6.51 0.59 -6.89
CA GLU A 224 -5.54 1.67 -6.98
C GLU A 224 -6.18 3.04 -7.06
N TRP A 225 -5.48 4.02 -6.50
CA TRP A 225 -5.78 5.44 -6.67
C TRP A 225 -5.35 5.89 -8.06
N VAL A 226 -6.34 6.26 -8.87
CA VAL A 226 -6.10 6.78 -10.22
C VAL A 226 -7.02 7.97 -10.48
N MET A 227 -6.54 8.89 -11.31
CA MET A 227 -7.38 9.96 -11.84
C MET A 227 -8.30 9.40 -12.92
N THR A 228 -9.57 9.82 -12.88
CA THR A 228 -10.58 9.45 -13.87
C THR A 228 -10.34 10.14 -15.22
N GLU A 229 -11.14 9.80 -16.22
CA GLU A 229 -11.12 10.43 -17.55
C GLU A 229 -11.46 11.93 -17.53
N ASN A 230 -12.08 12.42 -16.46
CA ASN A 230 -12.41 13.83 -16.28
C ASN A 230 -11.21 14.68 -15.86
N TYR A 231 -10.08 14.07 -15.51
CA TYR A 231 -8.88 14.78 -15.13
C TYR A 231 -8.16 15.38 -16.36
N ASP A 232 -7.90 16.67 -16.29
CA ASP A 232 -7.08 17.40 -17.29
C ASP A 232 -5.87 18.02 -16.59
N GLU A 233 -4.67 17.54 -16.92
CA GLU A 233 -3.42 18.04 -16.37
C GLU A 233 -3.09 19.49 -16.76
N ASN A 234 -3.75 20.04 -17.80
CA ASN A 234 -3.61 21.44 -18.18
C ASN A 234 -4.55 22.37 -17.41
N ASN A 235 -5.51 21.82 -16.66
CA ASN A 235 -6.40 22.57 -15.79
C ASN A 235 -5.74 22.81 -14.44
N GLU A 236 -5.53 24.07 -14.07
CA GLU A 236 -4.86 24.45 -12.81
C GLU A 236 -5.63 23.99 -11.56
N GLU A 237 -6.96 23.99 -11.60
CA GLU A 237 -7.80 23.51 -10.49
C GLU A 237 -7.66 22.00 -10.31
N HIS A 238 -7.67 21.21 -11.40
CA HIS A 238 -7.46 19.77 -11.35
C HIS A 238 -6.07 19.42 -10.80
N ARG A 239 -5.03 20.14 -11.24
CA ARG A 239 -3.67 19.91 -10.69
C ARG A 239 -3.55 20.28 -9.23
N LYS A 240 -4.25 21.33 -8.79
CA LYS A 240 -4.28 21.71 -7.38
C LYS A 240 -4.97 20.63 -6.54
N ILE A 241 -6.11 20.11 -6.98
CA ILE A 241 -6.82 19.01 -6.31
C ILE A 241 -5.92 17.76 -6.26
N ALA A 242 -5.28 17.39 -7.38
CA ALA A 242 -4.33 16.28 -7.43
C ALA A 242 -3.22 16.45 -6.38
N TYR A 243 -2.60 17.63 -6.34
CA TYR A 243 -1.55 17.95 -5.37
C TYR A 243 -2.03 17.85 -3.91
N GLU A 244 -3.24 18.29 -3.60
CA GLU A 244 -3.81 18.19 -2.25
C GLU A 244 -4.06 16.73 -1.84
N ILE A 245 -4.49 15.87 -2.77
CA ILE A 245 -4.60 14.42 -2.58
C ILE A 245 -3.20 13.81 -2.36
N GLU A 246 -2.26 14.09 -3.25
CA GLU A 246 -0.87 13.63 -3.18
C GLU A 246 -0.23 13.97 -1.83
N LEU A 247 -0.37 15.21 -1.38
CA LEU A 247 0.11 15.67 -0.07
C LEU A 247 -0.59 14.97 1.09
N GLY A 248 -1.89 14.75 1.00
CA GLY A 248 -2.70 14.13 2.07
C GLY A 248 -2.37 12.66 2.27
N ASP A 249 -2.07 11.95 1.20
CA ASP A 249 -1.91 10.50 1.19
C ASP A 249 -0.46 10.03 0.96
N GLY A 250 0.48 10.96 0.82
CA GLY A 250 1.90 10.64 0.61
C GLY A 250 2.18 10.02 -0.75
N ILE A 251 1.36 10.34 -1.76
CA ILE A 251 1.47 9.84 -3.12
C ILE A 251 2.37 10.81 -3.92
N PRO A 252 3.50 10.37 -4.49
CA PRO A 252 4.41 11.28 -5.17
C PRO A 252 3.81 11.91 -6.44
N LYS A 253 2.92 11.17 -7.12
CA LYS A 253 2.16 11.61 -8.29
C LYS A 253 0.94 10.73 -8.50
N MET A 254 -0.21 11.34 -8.75
CA MET A 254 -1.41 10.64 -9.21
C MET A 254 -1.34 10.37 -10.72
N PHE A 255 -1.51 9.10 -11.10
CA PHE A 255 -1.60 8.68 -12.50
C PHE A 255 -3.06 8.52 -12.93
N THR A 256 -3.32 8.61 -14.24
CA THR A 256 -4.66 8.32 -14.79
C THR A 256 -4.87 6.81 -14.94
N VAL A 257 -6.14 6.39 -15.02
CA VAL A 257 -6.51 4.99 -15.26
C VAL A 257 -5.90 4.45 -16.56
N ASP A 258 -5.79 5.29 -17.60
CA ASP A 258 -5.22 4.87 -18.89
C ASP A 258 -3.70 4.67 -18.82
N VAL A 259 -3.00 5.53 -18.06
CA VAL A 259 -1.56 5.33 -17.78
C VAL A 259 -1.34 4.01 -17.02
N ALA A 260 -2.14 3.72 -16.01
CA ALA A 260 -2.03 2.48 -15.24
C ALA A 260 -2.29 1.24 -16.11
N LYS A 261 -3.35 1.26 -16.93
CA LYS A 261 -3.65 0.16 -17.88
C LYS A 261 -2.55 -0.03 -18.93
N GLN A 262 -1.98 1.09 -19.42
CA GLN A 262 -0.91 1.01 -20.40
C GLN A 262 0.38 0.46 -19.79
N ALA A 263 0.70 0.85 -18.54
CA ALA A 263 1.83 0.31 -17.81
C ALA A 263 1.73 -1.22 -17.61
N LEU A 264 0.56 -1.74 -17.25
CA LEU A 264 0.32 -3.18 -17.17
C LEU A 264 0.59 -3.90 -18.50
N LYS A 265 0.07 -3.36 -19.62
CA LYS A 265 0.29 -3.92 -20.95
C LYS A 265 1.76 -3.85 -21.38
N ASN A 266 2.45 -2.75 -21.09
CA ASN A 266 3.86 -2.54 -21.45
C ASN A 266 4.78 -3.60 -20.80
N VAL A 267 4.46 -4.08 -19.60
CA VAL A 267 5.23 -5.12 -18.91
C VAL A 267 4.81 -6.55 -19.24
N GLY A 268 3.72 -6.73 -20.00
CA GLY A 268 3.30 -8.04 -20.53
C GLY A 268 2.01 -8.61 -19.93
N PHE A 269 1.29 -7.87 -19.07
CA PHE A 269 -0.01 -8.29 -18.59
C PHE A 269 -1.10 -8.13 -19.66
N GLU A 270 -2.04 -9.06 -19.67
CA GLU A 270 -3.34 -8.89 -20.31
C GLU A 270 -4.33 -8.37 -19.27
N VAL A 271 -4.96 -7.22 -19.54
CA VAL A 271 -5.93 -6.60 -18.63
C VAL A 271 -7.31 -7.20 -18.90
N GLU A 272 -7.74 -8.12 -18.06
CA GLU A 272 -9.03 -8.81 -18.18
C GLU A 272 -10.20 -7.95 -17.66
N VAL A 273 -9.98 -7.25 -16.54
CA VAL A 273 -11.00 -6.43 -15.87
C VAL A 273 -10.41 -5.07 -15.50
N SER A 274 -11.14 -4.00 -15.84
CA SER A 274 -10.87 -2.64 -15.38
C SER A 274 -12.21 -1.95 -15.10
N LYS A 275 -12.48 -1.65 -13.83
CA LYS A 275 -13.76 -1.07 -13.38
C LYS A 275 -13.51 0.02 -12.35
N ASP A 276 -14.30 1.07 -12.39
CA ASP A 276 -14.50 1.96 -11.26
C ASP A 276 -15.61 1.41 -10.38
N LEU A 277 -15.24 0.90 -9.20
CA LEU A 277 -16.22 0.34 -8.28
C LEU A 277 -17.05 1.41 -7.57
N ALA A 278 -16.65 2.69 -7.63
CA ALA A 278 -17.42 3.80 -7.08
C ALA A 278 -18.66 4.12 -7.93
N ASP A 279 -18.58 3.82 -9.23
CA ASP A 279 -19.67 4.07 -10.19
C ASP A 279 -20.68 2.91 -10.28
N GLU A 280 -20.45 1.77 -9.61
CA GLU A 280 -21.42 0.67 -9.62
C GLU A 280 -22.61 1.01 -8.72
N ASP A 281 -23.83 0.81 -9.25
CA ASP A 281 -25.08 1.03 -8.52
C ASP A 281 -25.17 0.18 -7.23
N ASP A 282 -25.83 0.72 -6.20
CA ASP A 282 -26.01 0.06 -4.89
C ASP A 282 -26.90 -1.20 -4.92
N GLU A 283 -27.38 -1.60 -6.09
CA GLU A 283 -28.19 -2.80 -6.27
C GLU A 283 -27.25 -4.02 -6.47
N ILE A 284 -27.06 -4.74 -5.38
CA ILE A 284 -26.63 -6.14 -5.51
C ILE A 284 -27.88 -6.95 -5.83
N PRO A 285 -27.81 -7.87 -6.82
CA PRO A 285 -28.89 -8.80 -7.07
C PRO A 285 -29.17 -9.71 -5.88
#